data_6c138e8a6191be56e2709a1c56ac4a89
#
_entry.id   6c138e8a6191be56e2709a1c56ac4a89
#
_cell.length_a   1.000
_cell.length_b   1.000
_cell.length_c   1.000
_cell.angle_alpha   90.00
_cell.angle_beta   90.00
_cell.angle_gamma   90.00
#
_symmetry.space_group_name_H-M   'P 1'
#
loop_
_entity.id
_entity.type
_entity.pdbx_description
1 polymer ?
#
loop_
_entity_poly.entity_id
_entity_poly.type
_entity_poly.pdbx_seq_one_letter_code
_entity_poly.pdbx_strand_id
1 'polypeptide(L)'
;MHTLTALEKLRTRNDYASEPPQFNRLHCQINTSHHAHAHVPTLEALNDHINVKCTSHYAHVLTLQALNDHINVEYTASYAYHALFSYFDRDTVGLAGHAKFFAGQSVEERGHAEEFMRYQNIRGIH
;
A
#
# COMPACT_ATOMS: atom_id res chain seq x y z
N MET A 1 20.56 -28.14 -15.22
CA MET A 1 19.44 -27.71 -14.37
C MET A 1 19.81 -26.36 -13.78
N HIS A 2 19.32 -25.27 -14.38
CA HIS A 2 19.63 -23.91 -13.90
C HIS A 2 18.61 -23.55 -12.81
N THR A 3 19.08 -23.46 -11.56
CA THR A 3 18.31 -22.86 -10.48
C THR A 3 18.28 -21.36 -10.66
N LEU A 4 17.12 -20.83 -11.03
CA LEU A 4 16.85 -19.39 -11.05
C LEU A 4 17.17 -18.79 -9.68
N THR A 5 18.01 -17.77 -9.65
CA THR A 5 18.39 -17.08 -8.41
C THR A 5 17.17 -16.36 -7.82
N ALA A 6 17.17 -16.15 -6.52
CA ALA A 6 16.07 -15.47 -5.79
C ALA A 6 15.72 -14.09 -6.41
N LEU A 7 16.72 -13.40 -6.98
CA LEU A 7 16.56 -12.11 -7.66
C LEU A 7 15.79 -12.21 -8.99
N GLU A 8 15.95 -13.30 -9.74
CA GLU A 8 15.18 -13.51 -10.97
C GLU A 8 13.71 -13.84 -10.67
N LYS A 9 13.44 -14.54 -9.57
CA LYS A 9 12.07 -14.79 -9.10
C LYS A 9 11.34 -13.53 -8.61
N LEU A 10 12.07 -12.53 -8.12
CA LEU A 10 11.50 -11.24 -7.74
C LEU A 10 11.22 -10.37 -8.97
N ARG A 11 12.04 -10.49 -10.03
CA ARG A 11 11.87 -9.72 -11.27
C ARG A 11 10.63 -10.13 -12.07
N THR A 12 10.26 -11.41 -12.05
CA THR A 12 9.06 -11.92 -12.74
C THR A 12 7.75 -11.64 -12.02
N ARG A 13 7.80 -11.13 -10.78
CA ARG A 13 6.61 -10.75 -10.00
C ARG A 13 6.14 -9.31 -10.24
N ASN A 14 6.90 -8.53 -10.99
CA ASN A 14 6.59 -7.12 -11.27
C ASN A 14 5.75 -6.91 -12.53
N ASP A 15 5.29 -7.99 -13.19
CA ASP A 15 4.45 -7.94 -14.39
C ASP A 15 2.98 -7.62 -14.10
N TYR A 16 2.65 -7.27 -12.85
CA TYR A 16 1.32 -6.75 -12.47
C TYR A 16 1.18 -5.23 -12.65
N ALA A 17 2.16 -4.57 -13.26
CA ALA A 17 2.12 -3.12 -13.57
C ALA A 17 1.60 -2.85 -14.98
N SER A 18 0.74 -3.71 -15.54
CA SER A 18 0.11 -3.45 -16.82
C SER A 18 -1.39 -3.23 -16.63
N GLU A 19 -1.77 -1.98 -16.82
CA GLU A 19 -3.08 -1.35 -16.86
C GLU A 19 -3.72 -1.06 -15.49
N PRO A 20 -4.07 0.23 -15.25
CA PRO A 20 -4.96 0.57 -14.14
C PRO A 20 -6.27 -0.20 -14.37
N PRO A 21 -6.89 -0.76 -13.31
CA PRO A 21 -8.14 -1.48 -13.44
C PRO A 21 -9.12 -0.58 -14.19
N GLN A 22 -9.60 -1.05 -15.33
CA GLN A 22 -10.67 -0.40 -16.09
C GLN A 22 -11.85 -0.26 -15.14
N PHE A 23 -11.96 0.92 -14.51
CA PHE A 23 -13.06 1.22 -13.60
C PHE A 23 -14.33 1.26 -14.44
N ASN A 24 -15.00 0.12 -14.49
CA ASN A 24 -16.23 -0.02 -15.23
C ASN A 24 -17.28 0.86 -14.52
N ARG A 25 -17.69 1.92 -15.18
CA ARG A 25 -18.70 2.93 -14.76
C ARG A 25 -20.01 2.28 -14.24
N LEU A 26 -20.16 0.98 -14.45
CA LEU A 26 -21.33 0.15 -14.09
C LEU A 26 -21.33 -0.35 -12.64
N HIS A 27 -20.27 -0.16 -11.84
CA HIS A 27 -20.22 -0.69 -10.47
C HIS A 27 -20.74 0.28 -9.39
N CYS A 28 -21.10 1.51 -9.78
CA CYS A 28 -21.81 2.43 -8.91
C CYS A 28 -23.32 2.25 -9.08
N GLN A 29 -23.83 1.03 -8.82
CA GLN A 29 -25.28 0.78 -8.81
C GLN A 29 -25.89 1.28 -7.51
N ILE A 30 -26.83 2.20 -7.64
CA ILE A 30 -27.63 2.74 -6.56
C ILE A 30 -28.53 1.63 -6.02
N ASN A 31 -28.33 1.26 -4.76
CA ASN A 31 -29.33 0.48 -4.04
C ASN A 31 -30.48 1.43 -3.61
N THR A 32 -31.55 1.50 -4.41
CA THR A 32 -32.69 2.40 -4.21
C THR A 32 -33.73 1.80 -3.27
N SER A 33 -33.38 1.13 -2.21
CA SER A 33 -34.33 0.60 -1.23
C SER A 33 -34.35 1.42 0.06
N HIS A 34 -34.79 2.69 -0.02
CA HIS A 34 -35.38 3.40 1.11
C HIS A 34 -36.39 4.42 0.60
N HIS A 35 -37.68 4.05 0.70
CA HIS A 35 -38.79 4.96 0.58
C HIS A 35 -38.82 5.95 1.76
N ALA A 36 -38.42 7.18 1.51
CA ALA A 36 -38.80 8.33 2.33
C ALA A 36 -39.34 9.40 1.37
N HIS A 37 -40.55 9.87 1.64
CA HIS A 37 -41.14 11.02 0.98
C HIS A 37 -40.30 12.26 1.21
N ALA A 38 -39.38 12.56 0.29
CA ALA A 38 -38.61 13.78 0.26
C ALA A 38 -38.68 14.38 -1.13
N HIS A 39 -38.84 15.68 -1.19
CA HIS A 39 -38.72 16.57 -2.33
C HIS A 39 -37.79 15.96 -3.40
N VAL A 40 -38.35 15.65 -4.58
CA VAL A 40 -37.58 15.03 -5.67
C VAL A 40 -36.48 16.03 -6.10
N PRO A 41 -35.23 15.77 -5.84
CA PRO A 41 -34.14 16.62 -6.33
C PRO A 41 -34.15 16.58 -7.86
N THR A 42 -33.77 17.67 -8.50
CA THR A 42 -33.64 17.70 -9.95
C THR A 42 -32.64 16.62 -10.37
N LEU A 43 -32.83 16.05 -11.56
CA LEU A 43 -31.93 14.99 -12.08
C LEU A 43 -30.47 15.42 -12.07
N GLU A 44 -30.21 16.70 -12.24
CA GLU A 44 -28.92 17.36 -12.20
C GLU A 44 -28.27 17.30 -10.79
N ALA A 45 -29.03 17.68 -9.74
CA ALA A 45 -28.56 17.60 -8.36
C ALA A 45 -28.28 16.15 -7.89
N LEU A 46 -29.08 15.19 -8.40
CA LEU A 46 -28.84 13.77 -8.12
C LEU A 46 -27.56 13.27 -8.80
N ASN A 47 -27.34 13.68 -10.05
CA ASN A 47 -26.14 13.31 -10.81
C ASN A 47 -24.87 13.90 -10.18
N ASP A 48 -24.90 15.15 -9.72
CA ASP A 48 -23.80 15.80 -9.02
C ASP A 48 -23.49 15.10 -7.71
N HIS A 49 -24.51 14.73 -6.93
CA HIS A 49 -24.32 13.99 -5.68
C HIS A 49 -23.70 12.60 -5.89
N ILE A 50 -24.08 11.90 -6.93
CA ILE A 50 -23.49 10.61 -7.33
C ILE A 50 -22.04 10.81 -7.74
N ASN A 51 -21.73 11.79 -8.57
CA ASN A 51 -20.38 12.07 -9.02
C ASN A 51 -19.45 12.41 -7.86
N VAL A 52 -19.88 13.23 -6.91
CA VAL A 52 -19.09 13.57 -5.70
C VAL A 52 -18.83 12.33 -4.85
N LYS A 53 -19.81 11.47 -4.63
CA LYS A 53 -19.62 10.22 -3.87
C LYS A 53 -18.68 9.24 -4.56
N CYS A 54 -18.82 9.06 -5.86
CA CYS A 54 -17.91 8.18 -6.62
C CYS A 54 -16.49 8.70 -6.63
N THR A 55 -16.28 10.00 -6.77
CA THR A 55 -14.95 10.63 -6.74
C THR A 55 -14.32 10.49 -5.36
N SER A 56 -15.08 10.70 -4.28
CA SER A 56 -14.60 10.54 -2.90
C SER A 56 -14.20 9.09 -2.61
N HIS A 57 -15.01 8.13 -3.03
CA HIS A 57 -14.70 6.71 -2.86
C HIS A 57 -13.44 6.30 -3.63
N TYR A 58 -13.29 6.77 -4.87
CA TYR A 58 -12.10 6.50 -5.68
C TYR A 58 -10.83 7.09 -5.06
N ALA A 59 -10.89 8.33 -4.58
CA ALA A 59 -9.78 8.96 -3.88
C ALA A 59 -9.38 8.16 -2.60
N HIS A 60 -10.36 7.64 -1.87
CA HIS A 60 -10.12 6.81 -0.70
C HIS A 60 -9.38 5.50 -1.05
N VAL A 61 -9.82 4.81 -2.10
CA VAL A 61 -9.16 3.57 -2.58
C VAL A 61 -7.73 3.83 -3.03
N LEU A 62 -7.48 4.92 -3.77
CA LEU A 62 -6.12 5.28 -4.19
C LEU A 62 -5.21 5.60 -2.98
N THR A 63 -5.74 6.29 -1.98
CA THR A 63 -5.01 6.60 -0.75
C THR A 63 -4.65 5.33 0.02
N LEU A 64 -5.59 4.38 0.14
CA LEU A 64 -5.35 3.10 0.78
C LEU A 64 -4.25 2.32 0.05
N GLN A 65 -4.31 2.24 -1.28
CA GLN A 65 -3.32 1.55 -2.09
C GLN A 65 -1.93 2.18 -1.92
N ALA A 66 -1.83 3.51 -2.02
CA ALA A 66 -0.56 4.22 -1.86
C ALA A 66 0.06 4.00 -0.46
N LEU A 67 -0.75 3.97 0.60
CA LEU A 67 -0.28 3.69 1.95
C LEU A 67 0.21 2.24 2.09
N ASN A 68 -0.51 1.27 1.53
CA ASN A 68 -0.09 -0.12 1.55
C ASN A 68 1.22 -0.33 0.79
N ASP A 69 1.37 0.31 -0.37
CA ASP A 69 2.59 0.25 -1.15
C ASP A 69 3.78 0.84 -0.36
N HIS A 70 3.55 1.96 0.34
CA HIS A 70 4.57 2.59 1.16
C HIS A 70 4.98 1.72 2.37
N ILE A 71 4.01 1.14 3.09
CA ILE A 71 4.28 0.18 4.17
C ILE A 71 5.13 -0.99 3.66
N ASN A 72 4.85 -1.51 2.47
CA ASN A 72 5.63 -2.58 1.87
C ASN A 72 7.06 -2.14 1.54
N VAL A 73 7.27 -0.90 1.11
CA VAL A 73 8.61 -0.33 0.87
C VAL A 73 9.40 -0.28 2.16
N GLU A 74 8.82 0.23 3.26
CA GLU A 74 9.47 0.33 4.57
C GLU A 74 9.87 -1.06 5.12
N TYR A 75 8.96 -2.04 5.07
CA TYR A 75 9.31 -3.39 5.48
C TYR A 75 10.40 -4.01 4.60
N THR A 76 10.38 -3.75 3.30
CA THR A 76 11.41 -4.24 2.39
C THR A 76 12.77 -3.63 2.73
N ALA A 77 12.83 -2.33 3.02
CA ALA A 77 14.03 -1.64 3.48
C ALA A 77 14.53 -2.22 4.80
N SER A 78 13.65 -2.44 5.77
CA SER A 78 13.97 -3.07 7.05
C SER A 78 14.62 -4.44 6.86
N TYR A 79 14.08 -5.29 6.00
CA TYR A 79 14.65 -6.60 5.70
C TYR A 79 16.01 -6.50 4.98
N ALA A 80 16.17 -5.54 4.08
CA ALA A 80 17.45 -5.31 3.39
C ALA A 80 18.55 -4.89 4.40
N TYR A 81 18.23 -3.96 5.30
CA TYR A 81 19.15 -3.57 6.36
C TYR A 81 19.46 -4.70 7.35
N HIS A 82 18.48 -5.54 7.66
CA HIS A 82 18.70 -6.71 8.49
C HIS A 82 19.64 -7.72 7.84
N ALA A 83 19.53 -7.92 6.53
CA ALA A 83 20.46 -8.77 5.78
C ALA A 83 21.88 -8.20 5.77
N LEU A 84 22.03 -6.88 5.62
CA LEU A 84 23.33 -6.20 5.71
C LEU A 84 23.92 -6.30 7.11
N PHE A 85 23.12 -6.10 8.16
CA PHE A 85 23.52 -6.36 9.53
C PHE A 85 24.10 -7.76 9.67
N SER A 86 23.36 -8.79 9.26
CA SER A 86 23.78 -10.18 9.36
C SER A 86 25.04 -10.49 8.56
N TYR A 87 25.29 -9.81 7.46
CA TYR A 87 26.52 -9.93 6.67
C TYR A 87 27.74 -9.34 7.40
N PHE A 88 27.62 -8.13 7.93
CA PHE A 88 28.73 -7.42 8.57
C PHE A 88 29.06 -7.95 9.97
N ASP A 89 28.11 -8.65 10.62
CA ASP A 89 28.28 -9.26 11.94
C ASP A 89 29.02 -10.63 11.89
N ARG A 90 29.28 -11.16 10.69
CA ARG A 90 29.99 -12.42 10.54
C ARG A 90 31.43 -12.29 11.06
N ASP A 91 31.91 -13.35 11.67
CA ASP A 91 33.28 -13.48 12.13
C ASP A 91 34.35 -13.28 11.02
N THR A 92 34.00 -13.72 9.79
CA THR A 92 34.84 -13.58 8.59
C THR A 92 34.88 -12.15 8.03
N VAL A 93 33.93 -11.28 8.39
CA VAL A 93 33.85 -9.88 7.94
C VAL A 93 34.28 -8.93 9.08
N GLY A 94 33.82 -9.14 10.29
CA GLY A 94 34.27 -8.50 11.51
C GLY A 94 34.08 -6.97 11.57
N LEU A 95 33.09 -6.40 10.88
CA LEU A 95 32.85 -4.97 10.83
C LEU A 95 31.71 -4.56 11.78
N ALA A 96 31.93 -4.71 13.08
CA ALA A 96 30.93 -4.49 14.13
C ALA A 96 30.28 -3.10 14.09
N GLY A 97 31.00 -2.04 13.66
CA GLY A 97 30.44 -0.69 13.49
C GLY A 97 29.36 -0.63 12.41
N HIS A 98 29.58 -1.28 11.27
CA HIS A 98 28.62 -1.37 10.19
C HIS A 98 27.44 -2.27 10.58
N ALA A 99 27.71 -3.39 11.24
CA ALA A 99 26.66 -4.26 11.76
C ALA A 99 25.70 -3.49 12.67
N LYS A 100 26.24 -2.75 13.66
CA LYS A 100 25.42 -1.94 14.57
C LYS A 100 24.62 -0.87 13.84
N PHE A 101 25.20 -0.20 12.86
CA PHE A 101 24.52 0.81 12.05
C PHE A 101 23.32 0.21 11.31
N PHE A 102 23.52 -0.87 10.57
CA PHE A 102 22.43 -1.50 9.80
C PHE A 102 21.37 -2.17 10.69
N ALA A 103 21.75 -2.67 11.86
CA ALA A 103 20.77 -3.14 12.84
C ALA A 103 19.84 -1.99 13.30
N GLY A 104 20.39 -0.80 13.55
CA GLY A 104 19.62 0.40 13.89
C GLY A 104 18.68 0.81 12.77
N GLN A 105 19.20 0.90 11.54
CA GLN A 105 18.37 1.24 10.35
C GLN A 105 17.23 0.25 10.14
N SER A 106 17.47 -1.05 10.29
CA SER A 106 16.40 -2.05 10.18
C SER A 106 15.25 -1.83 11.16
N VAL A 107 15.57 -1.43 12.39
CA VAL A 107 14.56 -1.13 13.42
C VAL A 107 13.79 0.17 13.08
N GLU A 108 14.50 1.17 12.58
CA GLU A 108 13.93 2.47 12.20
C GLU A 108 12.89 2.31 11.07
N GLU A 109 13.25 1.62 9.97
CA GLU A 109 12.32 1.41 8.84
C GLU A 109 11.09 0.58 9.25
N ARG A 110 11.25 -0.40 10.12
CA ARG A 110 10.11 -1.11 10.68
C ARG A 110 9.20 -0.20 11.49
N GLY A 111 9.78 0.73 12.25
CA GLY A 111 9.03 1.75 12.99
C GLY A 111 8.21 2.63 12.06
N HIS A 112 8.74 3.06 10.93
CA HIS A 112 8.02 3.82 9.91
C HIS A 112 6.82 3.03 9.37
N ALA A 113 7.00 1.75 9.01
CA ALA A 113 5.90 0.90 8.56
C ALA A 113 4.78 0.80 9.62
N GLU A 114 5.12 0.62 10.90
CA GLU A 114 4.18 0.56 12.00
C GLU A 114 3.42 1.88 12.20
N GLU A 115 4.07 3.03 11.99
CA GLU A 115 3.43 4.35 12.06
C GLU A 115 2.41 4.53 10.93
N PHE A 116 2.71 4.12 9.71
CA PHE A 116 1.76 4.15 8.59
C PHE A 116 0.56 3.23 8.83
N MET A 117 0.76 2.04 9.38
CA MET A 117 -0.32 1.12 9.75
C MET A 117 -1.20 1.74 10.85
N ARG A 118 -0.61 2.39 11.83
CA ARG A 118 -1.35 3.11 12.88
C ARG A 118 -2.17 4.26 12.29
N TYR A 119 -1.60 5.01 11.34
CA TYR A 119 -2.30 6.07 10.64
C TYR A 119 -3.52 5.54 9.87
N GLN A 120 -3.40 4.40 9.16
CA GLN A 120 -4.53 3.75 8.48
C GLN A 120 -5.64 3.42 9.48
N ASN A 121 -5.29 2.82 10.61
CA ASN A 121 -6.27 2.45 11.64
C ASN A 121 -7.01 3.66 12.22
N ILE A 122 -6.30 4.75 12.51
CA ILE A 122 -6.91 6.00 13.02
C ILE A 122 -7.85 6.63 12.00
N ARG A 123 -7.53 6.56 10.73
CA ARG A 123 -8.33 7.13 9.64
C ARG A 123 -9.46 6.22 9.16
N GLY A 124 -9.53 4.99 9.66
CA GLY A 124 -10.48 3.99 9.17
C GLY A 124 -10.25 3.61 7.70
N ILE A 125 -9.01 3.68 7.24
CA ILE A 125 -8.58 3.34 5.88
C ILE A 125 -8.07 1.89 5.92
N HIS A 126 -8.98 0.93 5.71
CA HIS A 126 -8.64 -0.51 5.71
C HIS A 126 -9.53 -1.30 4.76
#